data_eccf3a261dd2cd459840363f44410402
#
_entry.id   eccf3a261dd2cd459840363f44410402
#
_cell.length_a   1.000
_cell.length_b   1.000
_cell.length_c   1.000
_cell.angle_alpha   90.00
_cell.angle_beta   90.00
_cell.angle_gamma   90.00
#
_symmetry.space_group_name_H-M   'P 1'
#
loop_
_entity.id
_entity.type
_entity.pdbx_description
1 polymer ?
#
loop_
_entity_poly.entity_id
_entity_poly.type
_entity_poly.pdbx_seq_one_letter_code
_entity_poly.pdbx_strand_id
1 'polypeptide(L)'
;VPQNLIDTIASSDGVFVTPTTLRFTDTSHEQIPGIVVGTTLWVPGQDMRIPIYFLFSLEQEVHTLATIKGVVVLTGFLIVIGLGFTTFLATRAVASPIRRASGTARRLADGHLDERMPVRGTDDLAKLATSINEMAAQLQGRIVDLEQLSTLQQQFVSDVSHELRTPLTTVRMAADVIADQMDEADPAAQRSAHLLMTQLDRFEDMLSDLLEISRIDAGAATLALEEVDIVDLVQAEVQAAQPLATRMHTQLRVHVFSGATAEIDAIRVRRILRNLLSNAIEYSECRPIDVTVGYDLHAVAVTVRDHGVGLEAWQVDKLFGRFWRADPSRVRTVGGTGLGLAISHDDAELHGGRLEAWGRPGDGAQFRLTLPRRRGTELTSSPLPLEPSDRQEP
;
A
#
# COMPACT_ATOMS: atom_id res chain seq x y z
N VAL A 1 64.18 -55.57 -32.28
CA VAL A 1 64.72 -54.19 -32.12
C VAL A 1 64.10 -53.34 -33.24
N PRO A 2 63.66 -52.13 -32.99
CA PRO A 2 63.10 -51.24 -34.01
C PRO A 2 64.18 -50.95 -35.12
N GLN A 3 63.75 -50.95 -36.38
CA GLN A 3 64.67 -50.80 -37.53
C GLN A 3 65.38 -49.43 -37.50
N ASN A 4 64.69 -48.39 -37.13
CA ASN A 4 65.23 -47.04 -36.98
C ASN A 4 66.39 -46.96 -35.95
N LEU A 5 66.33 -47.76 -34.86
CA LEU A 5 67.40 -47.80 -33.87
C LEU A 5 68.62 -48.52 -34.44
N ILE A 6 68.44 -49.62 -35.23
CA ILE A 6 69.51 -50.37 -35.89
C ILE A 6 70.23 -49.43 -36.84
N ASP A 7 69.50 -48.69 -37.69
CA ASP A 7 70.06 -47.76 -38.67
C ASP A 7 70.82 -46.60 -38.00
N THR A 8 70.30 -46.08 -36.88
CA THR A 8 70.99 -45.00 -36.15
C THR A 8 72.27 -45.44 -35.47
N ILE A 9 72.30 -46.64 -34.89
CA ILE A 9 73.50 -47.21 -34.25
C ILE A 9 74.54 -47.57 -35.25
N ALA A 10 74.14 -47.98 -36.46
CA ALA A 10 75.08 -48.28 -37.55
C ALA A 10 75.76 -47.02 -38.13
N SER A 11 75.12 -45.87 -38.03
CA SER A 11 75.57 -44.61 -38.62
C SER A 11 76.28 -43.65 -37.65
N SER A 12 76.07 -43.81 -36.31
CA SER A 12 76.56 -42.85 -35.32
C SER A 12 77.09 -43.55 -34.05
N ASP A 13 78.13 -42.96 -33.45
CA ASP A 13 78.69 -43.40 -32.18
C ASP A 13 77.86 -42.73 -31.03
N GLY A 14 77.32 -43.54 -30.09
CA GLY A 14 76.58 -43.04 -28.94
C GLY A 14 75.76 -44.13 -28.32
N VAL A 15 75.01 -43.69 -27.26
CA VAL A 15 73.95 -44.49 -26.60
C VAL A 15 72.65 -43.97 -27.08
N PHE A 16 71.82 -44.77 -27.71
CA PHE A 16 70.51 -44.44 -28.22
C PHE A 16 69.44 -45.19 -27.47
N VAL A 17 68.33 -44.48 -27.11
CA VAL A 17 67.24 -45.04 -26.38
C VAL A 17 65.93 -44.87 -27.18
N THR A 18 65.25 -45.98 -27.37
CA THR A 18 63.98 -45.97 -28.12
C THR A 18 62.89 -46.77 -27.35
N PRO A 19 61.72 -46.19 -27.14
CA PRO A 19 60.60 -46.95 -26.59
C PRO A 19 60.13 -47.99 -27.62
N THR A 20 59.80 -49.18 -27.13
CA THR A 20 59.34 -50.29 -27.98
C THR A 20 58.42 -51.22 -27.23
N THR A 21 57.81 -52.15 -27.93
CA THR A 21 57.09 -53.27 -27.36
C THR A 21 57.95 -54.52 -27.40
N LEU A 22 58.16 -55.11 -26.25
CA LEU A 22 58.96 -56.37 -26.13
C LEU A 22 57.96 -57.53 -26.28
N ARG A 23 58.44 -58.54 -27.16
CA ARG A 23 57.78 -59.84 -27.28
C ARG A 23 58.77 -60.89 -26.85
N PHE A 24 58.46 -61.62 -25.83
CA PHE A 24 59.28 -62.74 -25.39
C PHE A 24 58.81 -64.01 -26.13
N THR A 25 59.76 -64.82 -26.58
CA THR A 25 59.48 -65.99 -27.45
C THR A 25 58.81 -67.13 -26.67
N ASP A 26 58.84 -67.09 -25.33
CA ASP A 26 58.39 -68.18 -24.45
C ASP A 26 57.04 -67.94 -23.79
N THR A 27 56.47 -66.81 -23.96
CA THR A 27 55.18 -66.50 -23.36
C THR A 27 54.16 -66.00 -24.41
N SER A 28 53.02 -66.59 -24.41
CA SER A 28 51.92 -66.34 -25.31
C SER A 28 51.57 -64.85 -25.45
N HIS A 29 51.87 -64.29 -26.64
CA HIS A 29 51.22 -63.08 -27.24
C HIS A 29 51.14 -61.75 -26.45
N GLU A 30 51.71 -61.65 -25.26
CA GLU A 30 51.65 -60.41 -24.47
C GLU A 30 52.75 -59.44 -24.92
N GLN A 31 52.33 -58.29 -25.38
CA GLN A 31 53.23 -57.20 -25.74
C GLN A 31 53.50 -56.34 -24.54
N ILE A 32 54.70 -56.41 -24.00
CA ILE A 32 55.07 -55.65 -22.80
C ILE A 32 55.77 -54.36 -23.23
N PRO A 33 55.38 -53.20 -22.73
CA PRO A 33 56.08 -51.95 -23.01
C PRO A 33 57.50 -52.03 -22.46
N GLY A 34 58.44 -51.55 -23.25
CA GLY A 34 59.87 -51.58 -22.87
C GLY A 34 60.66 -50.48 -23.57
N ILE A 35 61.92 -50.42 -23.14
CA ILE A 35 62.92 -49.53 -23.73
C ILE A 35 64.05 -50.38 -24.22
N VAL A 36 64.51 -50.11 -25.46
CA VAL A 36 65.72 -50.66 -26.01
C VAL A 36 66.79 -49.58 -25.94
N VAL A 37 67.88 -49.90 -25.29
CA VAL A 37 69.11 -49.09 -25.29
C VAL A 37 70.14 -49.77 -26.21
N GLY A 38 70.52 -49.07 -27.20
CA GLY A 38 71.52 -49.60 -28.16
C GLY A 38 72.83 -48.79 -28.16
N THR A 39 73.97 -49.48 -28.21
CA THR A 39 75.24 -48.85 -28.29
C THR A 39 76.21 -49.73 -29.18
N THR A 40 77.29 -49.15 -29.68
CA THR A 40 78.33 -49.91 -30.39
C THR A 40 79.53 -50.13 -29.50
N LEU A 41 80.03 -51.38 -29.49
CA LEU A 41 81.27 -51.71 -28.84
C LEU A 41 82.34 -51.87 -29.90
N TRP A 42 83.47 -51.18 -29.73
CA TRP A 42 84.60 -51.31 -30.59
C TRP A 42 85.54 -52.40 -30.09
N VAL A 43 85.89 -53.33 -30.96
CA VAL A 43 86.80 -54.44 -30.60
C VAL A 43 88.25 -54.07 -30.98
N PRO A 44 89.18 -53.91 -30.00
CA PRO A 44 90.54 -53.55 -30.26
C PRO A 44 91.25 -54.66 -31.06
N GLY A 45 91.77 -54.31 -32.23
CA GLY A 45 92.52 -55.24 -33.08
C GLY A 45 91.81 -55.87 -34.28
N GLN A 46 90.48 -55.61 -34.40
CA GLN A 46 89.67 -55.99 -35.54
C GLN A 46 88.80 -54.83 -35.97
N ASP A 47 89.09 -53.98 -36.73
CA ASP A 47 88.32 -52.79 -37.13
C ASP A 47 86.81 -53.05 -37.33
N MET A 48 86.19 -53.68 -36.27
CA MET A 48 84.84 -54.17 -36.30
C MET A 48 84.06 -53.58 -35.15
N ARG A 49 82.84 -52.99 -35.44
CA ARG A 49 81.90 -52.48 -34.50
C ARG A 49 80.78 -53.51 -34.28
N ILE A 50 80.54 -53.85 -33.00
CA ILE A 50 79.54 -54.83 -32.66
C ILE A 50 78.36 -54.02 -31.95
N PRO A 51 77.13 -53.99 -32.50
CA PRO A 51 75.99 -53.38 -31.86
C PRO A 51 75.56 -54.25 -30.69
N ILE A 52 75.41 -53.62 -29.54
CA ILE A 52 74.81 -54.24 -28.30
C ILE A 52 73.52 -53.58 -27.96
N TYR A 53 72.51 -54.41 -27.70
CA TYR A 53 71.15 -53.95 -27.32
C TYR A 53 70.77 -54.46 -25.92
N PHE A 54 70.42 -53.54 -25.05
CA PHE A 54 69.85 -53.84 -23.72
C PHE A 54 68.38 -53.60 -23.79
N LEU A 55 67.61 -54.61 -23.39
CA LEU A 55 66.16 -54.50 -23.34
C LEU A 55 65.69 -54.38 -21.86
N PHE A 56 64.97 -53.33 -21.56
CA PHE A 56 64.44 -53.09 -20.26
C PHE A 56 62.86 -53.15 -20.34
N SER A 57 62.28 -54.03 -19.54
CA SER A 57 60.82 -54.10 -19.39
C SER A 57 60.34 -52.94 -18.53
N LEU A 58 59.22 -52.27 -18.92
CA LEU A 58 58.53 -51.22 -18.19
C LEU A 58 57.22 -51.74 -17.60
N GLU A 59 57.00 -53.01 -17.52
CA GLU A 59 55.81 -53.65 -17.05
C GLU A 59 55.43 -53.20 -15.62
N GLN A 60 56.46 -53.21 -14.76
CA GLN A 60 56.21 -52.83 -13.33
C GLN A 60 55.88 -51.36 -13.17
N GLU A 61 56.52 -50.48 -13.98
CA GLU A 61 56.24 -49.03 -13.97
C GLU A 61 54.84 -48.74 -14.49
N VAL A 62 54.42 -49.43 -15.56
CA VAL A 62 53.04 -49.25 -16.09
C VAL A 62 52.03 -49.76 -15.14
N HIS A 63 52.20 -50.88 -14.46
CA HIS A 63 51.33 -51.38 -13.39
C HIS A 63 51.25 -50.39 -12.22
N THR A 64 52.42 -49.86 -11.81
CA THR A 64 52.47 -48.86 -10.74
C THR A 64 51.68 -47.59 -11.11
N LEU A 65 51.86 -47.06 -12.34
CA LEU A 65 51.15 -45.90 -12.86
C LEU A 65 49.62 -46.18 -12.94
N ALA A 66 49.23 -47.37 -13.40
CA ALA A 66 47.80 -47.76 -13.44
C ALA A 66 47.18 -47.81 -12.05
N THR A 67 47.90 -48.32 -11.05
CA THR A 67 47.44 -48.34 -9.65
C THR A 67 47.32 -46.93 -9.09
N ILE A 68 48.32 -46.07 -9.26
CA ILE A 68 48.30 -44.68 -8.83
C ILE A 68 47.12 -43.95 -9.47
N LYS A 69 46.92 -44.09 -10.79
CA LYS A 69 45.80 -43.51 -11.52
C LYS A 69 44.46 -43.99 -10.96
N GLY A 70 44.31 -45.28 -10.67
CA GLY A 70 43.11 -45.86 -10.05
C GLY A 70 42.81 -45.25 -8.69
N VAL A 71 43.83 -45.15 -7.82
CA VAL A 71 43.69 -44.54 -6.50
C VAL A 71 43.29 -43.06 -6.60
N VAL A 72 43.93 -42.29 -7.46
CA VAL A 72 43.59 -40.85 -7.63
C VAL A 72 42.15 -40.67 -8.13
N VAL A 73 41.74 -41.46 -9.13
CA VAL A 73 40.36 -41.39 -9.64
C VAL A 73 39.34 -41.80 -8.58
N LEU A 74 39.59 -42.88 -7.86
CA LEU A 74 38.70 -43.33 -6.79
C LEU A 74 38.60 -42.29 -5.68
N THR A 75 39.75 -41.75 -5.24
CA THR A 75 39.76 -40.73 -4.19
C THR A 75 39.02 -39.44 -4.63
N GLY A 76 39.25 -38.97 -5.85
CA GLY A 76 38.57 -37.84 -6.44
C GLY A 76 37.05 -38.06 -6.47
N PHE A 77 36.59 -39.24 -6.87
CA PHE A 77 35.18 -39.60 -6.91
C PHE A 77 34.54 -39.59 -5.50
N LEU A 78 35.24 -40.16 -4.50
CA LEU A 78 34.75 -40.14 -3.12
C LEU A 78 34.65 -38.72 -2.54
N ILE A 79 35.59 -37.83 -2.87
CA ILE A 79 35.56 -36.42 -2.44
C ILE A 79 34.34 -35.72 -3.04
N VAL A 80 34.09 -35.90 -4.35
CA VAL A 80 32.92 -35.29 -5.01
C VAL A 80 31.60 -35.76 -4.40
N ILE A 81 31.47 -37.06 -4.14
CA ILE A 81 30.29 -37.62 -3.45
C ILE A 81 30.16 -37.03 -2.02
N GLY A 82 31.26 -36.99 -1.27
CA GLY A 82 31.27 -36.44 0.10
C GLY A 82 30.86 -34.97 0.12
N LEU A 83 31.39 -34.16 -0.82
CA LEU A 83 31.03 -32.75 -0.95
C LEU A 83 29.57 -32.57 -1.36
N GLY A 84 29.09 -33.37 -2.31
CA GLY A 84 27.66 -33.36 -2.69
C GLY A 84 26.71 -33.71 -1.52
N PHE A 85 27.10 -34.74 -0.77
CA PHE A 85 26.31 -35.16 0.41
C PHE A 85 26.30 -34.10 1.53
N THR A 86 27.44 -33.50 1.85
CA THR A 86 27.52 -32.43 2.86
C THR A 86 26.73 -31.19 2.43
N THR A 87 26.83 -30.80 1.14
CA THR A 87 26.04 -29.70 0.57
C THR A 87 24.53 -29.99 0.65
N PHE A 88 24.10 -31.19 0.31
CA PHE A 88 22.71 -31.62 0.43
C PHE A 88 22.20 -31.55 1.88
N LEU A 89 22.99 -32.05 2.84
CA LEU A 89 22.63 -31.97 4.26
C LEU A 89 22.55 -30.52 4.75
N ALA A 90 23.50 -29.67 4.42
CA ALA A 90 23.52 -28.26 4.79
C ALA A 90 22.29 -27.50 4.20
N THR A 91 21.95 -27.76 2.95
CA THR A 91 20.76 -27.17 2.31
C THR A 91 19.49 -27.60 3.00
N ARG A 92 19.38 -28.87 3.36
CA ARG A 92 18.18 -29.40 4.05
C ARG A 92 18.09 -28.92 5.49
N ALA A 93 19.22 -28.81 6.21
CA ALA A 93 19.25 -28.45 7.61
C ALA A 93 19.11 -26.93 7.86
N VAL A 94 19.62 -26.09 6.97
CA VAL A 94 19.70 -24.63 7.17
C VAL A 94 18.88 -23.86 6.15
N ALA A 95 19.11 -24.04 4.86
CA ALA A 95 18.48 -23.22 3.84
C ALA A 95 16.95 -23.42 3.74
N SER A 96 16.47 -24.66 3.90
CA SER A 96 15.04 -24.96 3.82
C SER A 96 14.22 -24.34 4.95
N PRO A 97 14.60 -24.44 6.23
CA PRO A 97 13.92 -23.76 7.33
C PRO A 97 13.92 -22.23 7.19
N ILE A 98 15.03 -21.63 6.77
CA ILE A 98 15.11 -20.18 6.55
C ILE A 98 14.14 -19.72 5.47
N ARG A 99 14.04 -20.44 4.34
CA ARG A 99 13.07 -20.14 3.30
C ARG A 99 11.62 -20.23 3.79
N ARG A 100 11.32 -21.23 4.63
CA ARG A 100 9.99 -21.36 5.24
C ARG A 100 9.69 -20.20 6.19
N ALA A 101 10.68 -19.81 7.03
CA ALA A 101 10.54 -18.65 7.91
C ALA A 101 10.21 -17.37 7.14
N SER A 102 10.95 -17.12 6.07
CA SER A 102 10.69 -15.96 5.17
C SER A 102 9.29 -16.03 4.53
N GLY A 103 8.86 -17.22 4.10
CA GLY A 103 7.54 -17.43 3.52
C GLY A 103 6.41 -17.19 4.54
N THR A 104 6.54 -17.72 5.77
CA THR A 104 5.56 -17.50 6.84
C THR A 104 5.54 -16.04 7.28
N ALA A 105 6.70 -15.39 7.44
CA ALA A 105 6.76 -13.96 7.77
C ALA A 105 6.08 -13.09 6.71
N ARG A 106 6.21 -13.43 5.43
CA ARG A 106 5.52 -12.72 4.36
C ARG A 106 4.01 -12.90 4.43
N ARG A 107 3.52 -14.12 4.65
CA ARG A 107 2.08 -14.39 4.81
C ARG A 107 1.48 -13.72 6.05
N LEU A 108 2.25 -13.64 7.14
CA LEU A 108 1.85 -12.86 8.31
C LEU A 108 1.71 -11.37 7.96
N ALA A 109 2.64 -10.81 7.17
CA ALA A 109 2.55 -9.43 6.68
C ALA A 109 1.35 -9.22 5.73
N ASP A 110 0.96 -10.25 4.95
CA ASP A 110 -0.20 -10.24 4.08
C ASP A 110 -1.54 -10.48 4.85
N GLY A 111 -1.50 -10.54 6.21
CA GLY A 111 -2.70 -10.64 7.05
C GLY A 111 -3.11 -12.06 7.48
N HIS A 112 -2.38 -13.11 7.09
CA HIS A 112 -2.65 -14.49 7.50
C HIS A 112 -2.05 -14.79 8.88
N LEU A 113 -2.64 -14.21 9.92
CA LEU A 113 -2.10 -14.23 11.29
C LEU A 113 -2.29 -15.55 12.04
N ASP A 114 -3.02 -16.49 11.51
CA ASP A 114 -3.25 -17.83 12.03
C ASP A 114 -2.13 -18.82 11.67
N GLU A 115 -1.28 -18.48 10.69
CA GLU A 115 -0.15 -19.32 10.32
C GLU A 115 0.91 -19.36 11.41
N ARG A 116 1.48 -20.57 11.60
CA ARG A 116 2.55 -20.81 12.58
C ARG A 116 3.69 -21.60 11.95
N MET A 117 4.90 -21.27 12.36
CA MET A 117 6.08 -22.06 12.02
C MET A 117 6.17 -23.33 12.87
N PRO A 118 6.47 -24.49 12.29
CA PRO A 118 6.73 -25.69 13.06
C PRO A 118 8.05 -25.55 13.85
N VAL A 119 7.99 -25.58 15.16
CA VAL A 119 9.16 -25.58 16.05
C VAL A 119 9.73 -27.00 16.10
N ARG A 120 10.98 -27.18 15.63
CA ARG A 120 11.65 -28.47 15.58
C ARG A 120 13.05 -28.35 16.17
N GLY A 121 13.39 -29.17 17.18
CA GLY A 121 14.70 -29.12 17.80
C GLY A 121 14.81 -28.07 18.90
N THR A 122 16.05 -27.79 19.32
CA THR A 122 16.41 -26.82 20.38
C THR A 122 17.49 -25.83 19.89
N ASP A 123 17.75 -25.82 18.61
CA ASP A 123 18.76 -24.97 17.96
C ASP A 123 18.25 -23.53 17.77
N ASP A 124 19.11 -22.69 17.20
CA ASP A 124 18.78 -21.29 16.95
C ASP A 124 17.64 -21.13 15.93
N LEU A 125 17.43 -22.11 15.06
CA LEU A 125 16.29 -22.12 14.12
C LEU A 125 14.97 -22.40 14.85
N ALA A 126 14.98 -23.25 15.88
CA ALA A 126 13.83 -23.48 16.74
C ALA A 126 13.48 -22.21 17.55
N LYS A 127 14.48 -21.50 18.07
CA LYS A 127 14.28 -20.18 18.72
C LYS A 127 13.68 -19.15 17.77
N LEU A 128 14.19 -19.08 16.55
CA LEU A 128 13.63 -18.20 15.52
C LEU A 128 12.16 -18.52 15.22
N ALA A 129 11.82 -19.81 15.08
CA ALA A 129 10.45 -20.23 14.86
C ALA A 129 9.53 -19.85 16.03
N THR A 130 10.00 -20.02 17.28
CA THR A 130 9.28 -19.60 18.48
C THR A 130 9.05 -18.10 18.49
N SER A 131 10.08 -17.29 18.25
CA SER A 131 9.96 -15.81 18.23
C SER A 131 9.00 -15.31 17.16
N ILE A 132 8.99 -15.93 15.97
CA ILE A 132 8.02 -15.59 14.90
C ILE A 132 6.61 -15.95 15.34
N ASN A 133 6.39 -17.10 15.97
CA ASN A 133 5.08 -17.52 16.48
C ASN A 133 4.57 -16.61 17.61
N GLU A 134 5.47 -16.18 18.51
CA GLU A 134 5.15 -15.22 19.58
C GLU A 134 4.77 -13.85 19.00
N MET A 135 5.53 -13.37 17.99
CA MET A 135 5.19 -12.13 17.28
C MET A 135 3.80 -12.23 16.63
N ALA A 136 3.51 -13.33 15.94
CA ALA A 136 2.21 -13.57 15.32
C ALA A 136 1.07 -13.57 16.35
N ALA A 137 1.27 -14.21 17.50
CA ALA A 137 0.30 -14.24 18.59
C ALA A 137 0.08 -12.84 19.20
N GLN A 138 1.14 -12.05 19.38
CA GLN A 138 1.03 -10.68 19.87
C GLN A 138 0.30 -9.76 18.88
N LEU A 139 0.61 -9.86 17.58
CA LEU A 139 -0.09 -9.12 16.54
C LEU A 139 -1.57 -9.46 16.50
N GLN A 140 -1.90 -10.74 16.54
CA GLN A 140 -3.29 -11.21 16.57
C GLN A 140 -4.03 -10.69 17.82
N GLY A 141 -3.39 -10.74 19.00
CA GLY A 141 -3.95 -10.16 20.22
C GLY A 141 -4.20 -8.66 20.10
N ARG A 142 -3.25 -7.90 19.56
CA ARG A 142 -3.42 -6.46 19.34
C ARG A 142 -4.56 -6.12 18.39
N ILE A 143 -4.76 -6.89 17.33
CA ILE A 143 -5.88 -6.69 16.40
C ILE A 143 -7.21 -6.92 17.12
N VAL A 144 -7.33 -8.02 17.90
CA VAL A 144 -8.54 -8.29 18.69
C VAL A 144 -8.81 -7.16 19.70
N ASP A 145 -7.77 -6.68 20.40
CA ASP A 145 -7.90 -5.55 21.34
C ASP A 145 -8.40 -4.27 20.64
N LEU A 146 -7.86 -3.98 19.42
CA LEU A 146 -8.30 -2.82 18.62
C LEU A 146 -9.74 -2.98 18.13
N GLU A 147 -10.15 -4.15 17.68
CA GLU A 147 -11.54 -4.43 17.28
C GLU A 147 -12.52 -4.29 18.45
N GLN A 148 -12.14 -4.79 19.65
CA GLN A 148 -12.94 -4.61 20.85
C GLN A 148 -13.05 -3.14 21.25
N LEU A 149 -11.93 -2.39 21.21
CA LEU A 149 -11.93 -0.96 21.50
C LEU A 149 -12.81 -0.19 20.52
N SER A 150 -12.73 -0.50 19.23
CA SER A 150 -13.60 0.08 18.20
C SER A 150 -15.07 -0.20 18.47
N THR A 151 -15.42 -1.45 18.81
CA THR A 151 -16.80 -1.83 19.14
C THR A 151 -17.33 -1.10 20.38
N LEU A 152 -16.51 -1.01 21.44
CA LEU A 152 -16.85 -0.25 22.64
C LEU A 152 -17.05 1.24 22.36
N GLN A 153 -16.19 1.81 21.51
CA GLN A 153 -16.32 3.20 21.08
C GLN A 153 -17.62 3.43 20.30
N GLN A 154 -18.01 2.52 19.40
CA GLN A 154 -19.26 2.58 18.66
C GLN A 154 -20.48 2.52 19.60
N GLN A 155 -20.48 1.59 20.56
CA GLN A 155 -21.54 1.47 21.56
C GLN A 155 -21.64 2.74 22.40
N PHE A 156 -20.51 3.23 22.93
CA PHE A 156 -20.47 4.46 23.73
C PHE A 156 -21.07 5.65 22.97
N VAL A 157 -20.70 5.84 21.70
CA VAL A 157 -21.24 6.92 20.86
C VAL A 157 -22.74 6.77 20.66
N SER A 158 -23.22 5.56 20.42
CA SER A 158 -24.66 5.29 20.27
C SER A 158 -25.42 5.58 21.55
N ASP A 159 -24.91 5.08 22.68
CA ASP A 159 -25.58 5.23 23.99
C ASP A 159 -25.61 6.71 24.42
N VAL A 160 -24.48 7.42 24.31
CA VAL A 160 -24.43 8.87 24.60
C VAL A 160 -25.38 9.65 23.70
N SER A 161 -25.51 9.25 22.41
CA SER A 161 -26.44 9.88 21.48
C SER A 161 -27.89 9.82 21.99
N HIS A 162 -28.32 8.64 22.44
CA HIS A 162 -29.66 8.40 22.92
C HIS A 162 -29.91 9.08 24.28
N GLU A 163 -28.93 8.96 25.19
CA GLU A 163 -29.04 9.53 26.54
C GLU A 163 -29.00 11.06 26.56
N LEU A 164 -28.35 11.72 25.60
CA LEU A 164 -28.34 13.18 25.49
C LEU A 164 -29.56 13.73 24.73
N ARG A 165 -30.10 13.02 23.74
CA ARG A 165 -31.28 13.47 22.97
C ARG A 165 -32.51 13.61 23.83
N THR A 166 -32.73 12.67 24.75
CA THR A 166 -33.92 12.65 25.60
C THR A 166 -34.05 13.89 26.52
N PRO A 167 -33.05 14.26 27.36
CA PRO A 167 -33.13 15.47 28.19
C PRO A 167 -33.16 16.73 27.34
N LEU A 168 -32.48 16.76 26.19
CA LEU A 168 -32.51 17.92 25.30
C LEU A 168 -33.89 18.16 24.71
N THR A 169 -34.57 17.11 24.24
CA THR A 169 -35.95 17.18 23.78
C THR A 169 -36.90 17.68 24.90
N THR A 170 -36.66 17.24 26.14
CA THR A 170 -37.45 17.70 27.29
C THR A 170 -37.24 19.19 27.58
N VAL A 171 -35.98 19.67 27.54
CA VAL A 171 -35.67 21.10 27.71
C VAL A 171 -36.27 21.93 26.58
N ARG A 172 -36.23 21.42 25.35
CA ARG A 172 -36.83 22.06 24.18
C ARG A 172 -38.35 22.21 24.36
N MET A 173 -39.06 21.12 24.72
CA MET A 173 -40.49 21.16 24.97
C MET A 173 -40.87 22.18 26.09
N ALA A 174 -40.04 22.24 27.14
CA ALA A 174 -40.23 23.22 28.20
C ALA A 174 -40.04 24.66 27.71
N ALA A 175 -39.02 24.89 26.87
CA ALA A 175 -38.78 26.19 26.28
C ALA A 175 -39.87 26.62 25.29
N ASP A 176 -40.40 25.66 24.48
CA ASP A 176 -41.54 25.91 23.59
C ASP A 176 -42.79 26.33 24.38
N VAL A 177 -43.12 25.61 25.47
CA VAL A 177 -44.24 25.95 26.34
C VAL A 177 -44.06 27.33 26.98
N ILE A 178 -42.87 27.69 27.42
CA ILE A 178 -42.55 29.01 27.94
C ILE A 178 -42.75 30.09 26.87
N ALA A 179 -42.25 29.85 25.66
CA ALA A 179 -42.35 30.77 24.52
C ALA A 179 -43.84 31.01 24.15
N ASP A 180 -44.67 29.94 24.10
CA ASP A 180 -46.09 30.01 23.77
C ASP A 180 -46.95 30.69 24.85
N GLN A 181 -46.52 30.61 26.11
CA GLN A 181 -47.26 31.23 27.25
C GLN A 181 -46.83 32.68 27.55
N MET A 182 -45.81 33.18 26.87
CA MET A 182 -45.36 34.56 27.06
C MET A 182 -46.34 35.55 26.47
N ASP A 183 -46.80 36.47 27.30
CA ASP A 183 -47.63 37.58 26.89
C ASP A 183 -46.89 38.49 25.90
N GLU A 184 -47.55 38.92 24.81
CA GLU A 184 -47.00 39.85 23.83
C GLU A 184 -46.54 41.19 24.45
N ALA A 185 -46.90 41.44 25.70
CA ALA A 185 -46.54 42.64 26.43
C ALA A 185 -45.14 42.70 26.98
N ASP A 186 -44.33 41.58 27.01
CA ASP A 186 -42.95 41.59 27.49
C ASP A 186 -41.93 41.28 26.38
N PRO A 187 -41.48 42.28 25.62
CA PRO A 187 -40.50 42.08 24.55
C PRO A 187 -39.11 41.58 24.99
N ALA A 188 -38.79 41.72 26.32
CA ALA A 188 -37.50 41.23 26.84
C ALA A 188 -37.56 39.73 27.07
N ALA A 189 -38.69 39.24 27.63
CA ALA A 189 -38.93 37.82 27.83
C ALA A 189 -39.06 37.07 26.53
N GLN A 190 -39.77 37.60 25.53
CA GLN A 190 -39.83 37.01 24.17
C GLN A 190 -38.47 36.90 23.51
N ARG A 191 -37.64 37.93 23.60
CA ARG A 191 -36.24 37.87 23.08
C ARG A 191 -35.41 36.82 23.79
N SER A 192 -35.54 36.68 25.10
CA SER A 192 -34.83 35.67 25.89
C SER A 192 -35.28 34.26 25.54
N ALA A 193 -36.59 34.02 25.35
CA ALA A 193 -37.09 32.73 24.88
C ALA A 193 -36.56 32.37 23.46
N HIS A 194 -36.61 33.32 22.54
CA HIS A 194 -36.11 33.14 21.20
C HIS A 194 -34.58 32.84 21.18
N LEU A 195 -33.82 33.52 22.03
CA LEU A 195 -32.38 33.25 22.20
C LEU A 195 -32.18 31.84 22.78
N LEU A 196 -32.98 31.44 23.77
CA LEU A 196 -32.88 30.08 24.34
C LEU A 196 -33.14 29.01 23.28
N MET A 197 -34.21 29.14 22.51
CA MET A 197 -34.55 28.21 21.43
C MET A 197 -33.43 28.14 20.39
N THR A 198 -32.92 29.29 19.97
CA THR A 198 -31.77 29.33 19.02
C THR A 198 -30.52 28.64 19.56
N GLN A 199 -30.26 28.75 20.87
CA GLN A 199 -29.10 28.05 21.48
C GLN A 199 -29.34 26.54 21.62
N LEU A 200 -30.57 26.12 21.88
CA LEU A 200 -30.95 24.70 21.92
C LEU A 200 -30.82 24.06 20.54
N ASP A 201 -31.36 24.70 19.50
CA ASP A 201 -31.20 24.22 18.11
C ASP A 201 -29.72 24.06 17.75
N ARG A 202 -28.87 25.05 18.08
CA ARG A 202 -27.46 25.01 17.87
C ARG A 202 -26.74 23.88 18.62
N PHE A 203 -27.20 23.60 19.85
CA PHE A 203 -26.63 22.51 20.65
C PHE A 203 -27.03 21.14 20.09
N GLU A 204 -28.28 20.98 19.62
CA GLU A 204 -28.76 19.77 18.93
C GLU A 204 -27.95 19.50 17.67
N ASP A 205 -27.70 20.52 16.83
CA ASP A 205 -26.91 20.42 15.63
C ASP A 205 -25.47 20.00 15.98
N MET A 206 -24.83 20.66 16.96
CA MET A 206 -23.46 20.33 17.38
C MET A 206 -23.33 18.90 17.92
N LEU A 207 -24.33 18.46 18.73
CA LEU A 207 -24.37 17.11 19.26
C LEU A 207 -24.47 16.08 18.09
N SER A 208 -25.38 16.33 17.15
CA SER A 208 -25.60 15.50 15.99
C SER A 208 -24.31 15.38 15.14
N ASP A 209 -23.67 16.52 14.90
CA ASP A 209 -22.38 16.58 14.15
C ASP A 209 -21.28 15.77 14.84
N LEU A 210 -21.14 15.93 16.19
CA LEU A 210 -20.12 15.22 16.98
C LEU A 210 -20.33 13.70 16.94
N LEU A 211 -21.59 13.28 17.05
CA LEU A 211 -21.97 11.87 17.03
C LEU A 211 -21.73 11.26 15.63
N GLU A 212 -21.98 12.02 14.58
CA GLU A 212 -21.73 11.57 13.21
C GLU A 212 -20.22 11.39 12.95
N ILE A 213 -19.41 12.37 13.34
CA ILE A 213 -17.94 12.25 13.26
C ILE A 213 -17.46 11.00 14.01
N SER A 214 -17.96 10.79 15.22
CA SER A 214 -17.56 9.65 16.03
C SER A 214 -17.95 8.30 15.39
N ARG A 215 -19.09 8.23 14.68
CA ARG A 215 -19.49 7.05 13.90
C ARG A 215 -18.58 6.82 12.70
N ILE A 216 -18.16 7.89 12.01
CA ILE A 216 -17.23 7.80 10.87
C ILE A 216 -15.87 7.32 11.35
N ASP A 217 -15.33 7.91 12.45
CA ASP A 217 -14.05 7.51 13.04
C ASP A 217 -14.02 6.05 13.50
N ALA A 218 -15.15 5.58 14.02
CA ALA A 218 -15.30 4.18 14.42
C ALA A 218 -15.49 3.21 13.23
N GLY A 219 -15.53 3.71 11.98
CA GLY A 219 -15.80 2.88 10.80
C GLY A 219 -17.23 2.31 10.74
N ALA A 220 -18.15 2.85 11.56
CA ALA A 220 -19.54 2.39 11.67
C ALA A 220 -20.49 3.10 10.69
N ALA A 221 -20.01 4.11 9.96
CA ALA A 221 -20.81 4.82 8.98
C ALA A 221 -21.06 3.94 7.75
N THR A 222 -22.33 3.68 7.44
CA THR A 222 -22.75 2.95 6.25
C THR A 222 -23.47 3.90 5.30
N LEU A 223 -23.36 3.67 3.99
CA LEU A 223 -24.07 4.42 2.96
C LEU A 223 -25.35 3.69 2.56
N ALA A 224 -26.46 4.39 2.52
CA ALA A 224 -27.71 3.96 1.90
C ALA A 224 -27.73 4.46 0.45
N LEU A 225 -27.05 3.71 -0.45
CA LEU A 225 -26.89 4.12 -1.85
C LEU A 225 -28.19 3.92 -2.64
N GLU A 226 -28.58 4.93 -3.39
CA GLU A 226 -29.67 4.93 -4.34
C GLU A 226 -29.29 5.68 -5.62
N GLU A 227 -29.93 5.37 -6.74
CA GLU A 227 -29.69 6.10 -8.00
C GLU A 227 -30.44 7.43 -7.97
N VAL A 228 -29.69 8.55 -7.94
CA VAL A 228 -30.22 9.90 -7.77
C VAL A 228 -29.77 10.78 -8.93
N ASP A 229 -30.66 11.62 -9.45
CA ASP A 229 -30.28 12.74 -10.32
C ASP A 229 -29.74 13.88 -9.45
N ILE A 230 -28.43 14.17 -9.64
CA ILE A 230 -27.74 15.24 -8.89
C ILE A 230 -28.30 16.61 -9.20
N VAL A 231 -28.83 16.81 -10.42
CA VAL A 231 -29.43 18.10 -10.81
C VAL A 231 -30.68 18.39 -9.95
N ASP A 232 -31.56 17.39 -9.80
CA ASP A 232 -32.77 17.52 -8.99
C ASP A 232 -32.42 17.80 -7.52
N LEU A 233 -31.39 17.09 -7.00
CA LEU A 233 -30.91 17.26 -5.65
C LEU A 233 -30.36 18.68 -5.41
N VAL A 234 -29.51 19.18 -6.33
CA VAL A 234 -28.93 20.52 -6.24
C VAL A 234 -30.01 21.59 -6.35
N GLN A 235 -30.97 21.45 -7.27
CA GLN A 235 -32.07 22.39 -7.41
C GLN A 235 -32.94 22.46 -6.14
N ALA A 236 -33.22 21.32 -5.52
CA ALA A 236 -33.97 21.27 -4.28
C ALA A 236 -33.22 21.99 -3.13
N GLU A 237 -31.92 21.77 -2.98
CA GLU A 237 -31.13 22.43 -1.92
C GLU A 237 -30.93 23.93 -2.19
N VAL A 238 -30.75 24.35 -3.46
CA VAL A 238 -30.71 25.78 -3.82
C VAL A 238 -32.03 26.46 -3.53
N GLN A 239 -33.18 25.82 -3.84
CA GLN A 239 -34.50 26.34 -3.50
C GLN A 239 -34.68 26.46 -2.00
N ALA A 240 -34.24 25.48 -1.22
CA ALA A 240 -34.29 25.51 0.25
C ALA A 240 -33.40 26.62 0.84
N ALA A 241 -32.27 26.96 0.19
CA ALA A 241 -31.38 28.03 0.63
C ALA A 241 -31.84 29.44 0.20
N GLN A 242 -32.81 29.57 -0.71
CA GLN A 242 -33.28 30.86 -1.26
C GLN A 242 -33.78 31.86 -0.18
N PRO A 243 -34.54 31.47 0.88
CA PRO A 243 -34.91 32.37 1.94
C PRO A 243 -33.74 33.01 2.69
N LEU A 244 -32.70 32.20 2.93
CA LEU A 244 -31.46 32.68 3.57
C LEU A 244 -30.69 33.62 2.62
N ALA A 245 -30.56 33.28 1.38
CA ALA A 245 -29.90 34.10 0.37
C ALA A 245 -30.59 35.45 0.18
N THR A 246 -31.97 35.45 0.17
CA THR A 246 -32.76 36.68 0.07
C THR A 246 -32.51 37.56 1.28
N ARG A 247 -32.50 37.02 2.49
CA ARG A 247 -32.21 37.76 3.72
C ARG A 247 -30.82 38.36 3.75
N MET A 248 -29.85 37.67 3.13
CA MET A 248 -28.46 38.11 3.01
C MET A 248 -28.19 38.93 1.73
N HIS A 249 -29.25 39.29 0.97
CA HIS A 249 -29.19 40.06 -0.29
C HIS A 249 -28.25 39.43 -1.33
N THR A 250 -28.16 38.10 -1.34
CA THR A 250 -27.30 37.32 -2.25
C THR A 250 -28.14 36.63 -3.31
N GLN A 251 -27.68 36.64 -4.56
CA GLN A 251 -28.33 35.95 -5.69
C GLN A 251 -27.71 34.56 -5.88
N LEU A 252 -28.52 33.50 -5.90
CA LEU A 252 -28.12 32.15 -6.29
C LEU A 252 -28.36 31.94 -7.80
N ARG A 253 -27.35 31.52 -8.54
CA ARG A 253 -27.41 31.19 -9.95
C ARG A 253 -27.05 29.73 -10.16
N VAL A 254 -27.87 29.00 -10.90
CA VAL A 254 -27.67 27.56 -11.11
C VAL A 254 -27.39 27.29 -12.58
N HIS A 255 -26.25 26.64 -12.85
CA HIS A 255 -25.82 26.22 -14.17
C HIS A 255 -25.80 24.69 -14.23
N VAL A 256 -26.76 24.09 -14.90
CA VAL A 256 -26.93 22.64 -14.91
C VAL A 256 -26.90 22.09 -16.32
N PHE A 257 -26.27 20.92 -16.46
CA PHE A 257 -26.34 20.08 -17.64
C PHE A 257 -27.18 18.84 -17.27
N SER A 258 -28.19 18.53 -18.06
CA SER A 258 -29.12 17.41 -17.79
C SER A 258 -28.43 16.03 -17.85
N GLY A 259 -28.89 15.09 -17.01
CA GLY A 259 -28.50 13.69 -17.08
C GLY A 259 -27.38 13.23 -16.12
N ALA A 260 -27.19 13.94 -15.02
CA ALA A 260 -26.15 13.65 -14.00
C ALA A 260 -26.62 12.66 -12.93
N THR A 261 -26.89 11.39 -13.28
CA THR A 261 -27.26 10.36 -12.27
C THR A 261 -26.04 9.73 -11.64
N ALA A 262 -26.12 9.43 -10.32
CA ALA A 262 -25.09 8.72 -9.57
C ALA A 262 -25.70 7.85 -8.46
N GLU A 263 -25.01 6.77 -8.07
CA GLU A 263 -25.31 5.93 -6.91
C GLU A 263 -24.77 6.60 -5.65
N ILE A 264 -25.64 7.28 -4.90
CA ILE A 264 -25.25 8.07 -3.73
C ILE A 264 -26.21 7.88 -2.57
N ASP A 265 -25.78 8.25 -1.36
CA ASP A 265 -26.65 8.47 -0.22
C ASP A 265 -27.15 9.92 -0.29
N ALA A 266 -28.43 10.08 -0.72
CA ALA A 266 -29.02 11.39 -0.94
C ALA A 266 -29.05 12.26 0.32
N ILE A 267 -29.21 11.65 1.52
CA ILE A 267 -29.24 12.39 2.78
C ILE A 267 -27.88 13.02 3.07
N ARG A 268 -26.82 12.27 2.88
CA ARG A 268 -25.43 12.74 3.11
C ARG A 268 -25.03 13.81 2.07
N VAL A 269 -25.34 13.58 0.81
CA VAL A 269 -25.02 14.56 -0.24
C VAL A 269 -25.83 15.85 -0.06
N ARG A 270 -27.11 15.79 0.37
CA ARG A 270 -27.89 16.98 0.75
C ARG A 270 -27.19 17.75 1.88
N ARG A 271 -26.67 17.06 2.89
CA ARG A 271 -25.92 17.68 3.98
C ARG A 271 -24.70 18.42 3.48
N ILE A 272 -23.90 17.80 2.59
CA ILE A 272 -22.77 18.46 1.95
C ILE A 272 -23.21 19.73 1.24
N LEU A 273 -24.18 19.63 0.35
CA LEU A 273 -24.68 20.80 -0.43
C LEU A 273 -25.18 21.92 0.45
N ARG A 274 -25.95 21.60 1.50
CA ARG A 274 -26.46 22.58 2.48
C ARG A 274 -25.31 23.30 3.19
N ASN A 275 -24.29 22.58 3.62
CA ASN A 275 -23.12 23.17 4.25
C ASN A 275 -22.35 24.10 3.30
N LEU A 276 -22.16 23.67 2.05
CA LEU A 276 -21.46 24.48 1.04
C LEU A 276 -22.25 25.75 0.70
N LEU A 277 -23.59 25.64 0.47
CA LEU A 277 -24.48 26.76 0.17
C LEU A 277 -24.56 27.73 1.34
N SER A 278 -24.73 27.23 2.58
CA SER A 278 -24.76 28.06 3.79
C SER A 278 -23.46 28.87 3.95
N ASN A 279 -22.31 28.23 3.79
CA ASN A 279 -21.01 28.88 3.86
C ASN A 279 -20.86 29.94 2.74
N ALA A 280 -21.18 29.58 1.51
CA ALA A 280 -21.11 30.52 0.38
C ALA A 280 -21.97 31.78 0.61
N ILE A 281 -23.22 31.59 1.11
CA ILE A 281 -24.13 32.73 1.40
C ILE A 281 -23.56 33.60 2.52
N GLU A 282 -23.01 33.00 3.57
CA GLU A 282 -22.47 33.75 4.72
C GLU A 282 -21.24 34.60 4.35
N TYR A 283 -20.38 34.08 3.44
CA TYR A 283 -19.13 34.72 3.07
C TYR A 283 -19.19 35.49 1.74
N SER A 284 -20.32 35.50 1.05
CA SER A 284 -20.50 36.13 -0.29
C SER A 284 -20.40 37.65 -0.30
N GLU A 285 -20.56 38.33 0.83
CA GLU A 285 -20.63 39.81 0.90
C GLU A 285 -21.71 40.41 -0.04
N CYS A 286 -22.89 39.80 -0.08
CA CYS A 286 -24.04 40.18 -0.94
C CYS A 286 -23.74 40.00 -2.45
N ARG A 287 -22.64 39.33 -2.84
CA ARG A 287 -22.30 39.04 -4.24
C ARG A 287 -22.96 37.75 -4.70
N PRO A 288 -23.12 37.54 -6.00
CA PRO A 288 -23.73 36.31 -6.53
C PRO A 288 -22.95 35.05 -6.15
N ILE A 289 -23.68 33.92 -6.08
CA ILE A 289 -23.12 32.60 -5.90
C ILE A 289 -23.53 31.76 -7.12
N ASP A 290 -22.55 31.15 -7.76
CA ASP A 290 -22.76 30.30 -8.92
C ASP A 290 -22.62 28.82 -8.51
N VAL A 291 -23.67 28.03 -8.79
CA VAL A 291 -23.71 26.59 -8.53
C VAL A 291 -23.69 25.88 -9.89
N THR A 292 -22.66 25.10 -10.17
CA THR A 292 -22.53 24.40 -11.46
C THR A 292 -22.53 22.91 -11.23
N VAL A 293 -23.31 22.18 -12.04
CA VAL A 293 -23.32 20.71 -12.06
C VAL A 293 -22.72 20.24 -13.39
N GLY A 294 -21.72 19.38 -13.31
CA GLY A 294 -21.09 18.74 -14.45
C GLY A 294 -20.96 17.23 -14.26
N TYR A 295 -20.87 16.48 -15.36
CA TYR A 295 -20.69 15.04 -15.32
C TYR A 295 -19.87 14.53 -16.50
N ASP A 296 -19.26 13.36 -16.34
CA ASP A 296 -18.65 12.58 -17.39
C ASP A 296 -19.09 11.10 -17.29
N LEU A 297 -18.37 10.19 -17.93
CA LEU A 297 -18.70 8.76 -17.92
C LEU A 297 -18.53 8.12 -16.53
N HIS A 298 -17.65 8.66 -15.68
CA HIS A 298 -17.20 8.04 -14.44
C HIS A 298 -17.60 8.82 -13.19
N ALA A 299 -17.77 10.13 -13.30
CA ALA A 299 -17.99 11.04 -12.18
C ALA A 299 -19.09 12.06 -12.44
N VAL A 300 -19.66 12.55 -11.34
CA VAL A 300 -20.46 13.77 -11.28
C VAL A 300 -19.74 14.78 -10.40
N ALA A 301 -19.82 16.06 -10.70
CA ALA A 301 -19.27 17.11 -9.87
C ALA A 301 -20.23 18.25 -9.67
N VAL A 302 -20.18 18.88 -8.50
CA VAL A 302 -20.88 20.10 -8.17
C VAL A 302 -19.88 21.12 -7.69
N THR A 303 -19.88 22.32 -8.26
CA THR A 303 -19.12 23.46 -7.74
C THR A 303 -20.05 24.49 -7.15
N VAL A 304 -19.67 25.04 -5.99
CA VAL A 304 -20.31 26.21 -5.36
C VAL A 304 -19.25 27.30 -5.30
N ARG A 305 -19.43 28.35 -6.09
CA ARG A 305 -18.53 29.50 -6.25
C ARG A 305 -19.17 30.74 -5.62
N ASP A 306 -18.53 31.29 -4.58
CA ASP A 306 -18.84 32.62 -4.08
C ASP A 306 -17.80 33.64 -4.54
N HIS A 307 -18.20 34.91 -4.63
CA HIS A 307 -17.34 36.04 -5.02
C HIS A 307 -17.01 36.94 -3.81
N GLY A 308 -17.01 36.38 -2.60
CA GLY A 308 -16.90 37.11 -1.35
C GLY A 308 -15.46 37.37 -0.91
N VAL A 309 -15.23 37.25 0.42
CA VAL A 309 -13.93 37.56 1.06
C VAL A 309 -12.77 36.71 0.58
N GLY A 310 -13.05 35.48 0.11
CA GLY A 310 -12.05 34.51 -0.32
C GLY A 310 -11.26 33.86 0.81
N LEU A 311 -10.20 33.15 0.44
CA LEU A 311 -9.38 32.34 1.33
C LEU A 311 -7.91 32.58 1.07
N GLU A 312 -7.12 32.65 2.16
CA GLU A 312 -5.67 32.61 2.07
C GLU A 312 -5.19 31.18 1.74
N ALA A 313 -4.07 31.03 1.02
CA ALA A 313 -3.58 29.71 0.61
C ALA A 313 -3.38 28.73 1.80
N TRP A 314 -2.86 29.23 2.93
CA TRP A 314 -2.66 28.42 4.13
C TRP A 314 -3.97 27.97 4.82
N GLN A 315 -5.08 28.65 4.53
CA GLN A 315 -6.41 28.31 5.05
C GLN A 315 -7.00 27.12 4.30
N VAL A 316 -6.76 27.01 2.99
CA VAL A 316 -7.30 25.92 2.15
C VAL A 316 -6.91 24.56 2.71
N ASP A 317 -5.67 24.38 3.17
CA ASP A 317 -5.20 23.12 3.75
C ASP A 317 -5.85 22.78 5.09
N LYS A 318 -6.44 23.77 5.79
CA LYS A 318 -7.03 23.60 7.13
C LYS A 318 -8.54 23.63 7.14
N LEU A 319 -9.17 24.01 6.03
CA LEU A 319 -10.63 24.20 5.94
C LEU A 319 -11.46 22.98 6.38
N PHE A 320 -10.95 21.79 6.08
CA PHE A 320 -11.61 20.52 6.41
C PHE A 320 -11.22 19.98 7.80
N GLY A 321 -10.40 20.75 8.54
CA GLY A 321 -10.06 20.42 9.93
C GLY A 321 -11.27 20.61 10.87
N ARG A 322 -11.41 19.71 11.84
CA ARG A 322 -12.48 19.77 12.86
C ARG A 322 -12.32 21.00 13.73
N PHE A 323 -13.43 21.69 14.02
CA PHE A 323 -13.48 22.93 14.81
C PHE A 323 -12.66 24.10 14.22
N TRP A 324 -12.18 23.95 13.00
CA TRP A 324 -11.39 25.01 12.37
C TRP A 324 -12.29 26.18 11.92
N ARG A 325 -11.79 27.40 12.10
CA ARG A 325 -12.47 28.65 11.72
C ARG A 325 -11.45 29.68 11.28
N ALA A 326 -11.73 30.36 10.16
CA ALA A 326 -10.85 31.41 9.62
C ALA A 326 -10.75 32.63 10.54
N ASP A 327 -11.86 33.05 11.17
CA ASP A 327 -11.91 34.13 12.14
C ASP A 327 -12.85 33.78 13.31
N PRO A 328 -12.31 33.49 14.51
CA PRO A 328 -13.09 33.19 15.70
C PRO A 328 -13.91 34.37 16.23
N SER A 329 -13.55 35.60 15.89
CA SER A 329 -14.14 36.84 16.46
C SER A 329 -15.35 37.33 15.67
N ARG A 330 -15.61 36.88 14.46
CA ARG A 330 -16.69 37.31 13.60
C ARG A 330 -18.04 36.77 14.14
N VAL A 331 -18.94 37.69 14.54
CA VAL A 331 -20.31 37.32 14.99
C VAL A 331 -21.09 36.85 13.75
N ARG A 332 -21.47 35.58 13.75
CA ARG A 332 -22.26 34.97 12.66
C ARG A 332 -23.76 35.22 12.84
N THR A 333 -24.42 35.49 11.73
CA THR A 333 -25.89 35.58 11.63
C THR A 333 -26.53 34.19 11.64
N VAL A 334 -25.76 33.17 11.15
CA VAL A 334 -26.15 31.75 11.17
C VAL A 334 -25.01 30.98 11.87
N GLY A 335 -25.28 30.44 13.05
CA GLY A 335 -24.26 29.80 13.91
C GLY A 335 -23.69 28.55 13.31
N GLY A 336 -22.35 28.51 13.09
CA GLY A 336 -21.63 27.32 12.62
C GLY A 336 -20.75 26.69 13.72
N THR A 337 -20.75 25.36 13.82
CA THR A 337 -20.00 24.56 14.80
C THR A 337 -18.51 24.46 14.46
N GLY A 338 -18.13 24.75 13.20
CA GLY A 338 -16.79 24.45 12.66
C GLY A 338 -16.61 22.96 12.32
N LEU A 339 -17.69 22.18 12.32
CA LEU A 339 -17.68 20.76 11.99
C LEU A 339 -18.25 20.46 10.60
N GLY A 340 -19.10 21.34 10.05
CA GLY A 340 -19.83 21.11 8.83
C GLY A 340 -18.95 20.76 7.61
N LEU A 341 -17.85 21.49 7.39
CA LEU A 341 -16.92 21.18 6.28
C LEU A 341 -16.13 19.89 6.52
N ALA A 342 -15.75 19.59 7.76
CA ALA A 342 -15.09 18.34 8.10
C ALA A 342 -16.01 17.13 7.83
N ILE A 343 -17.27 17.21 8.27
CA ILE A 343 -18.29 16.17 8.01
C ILE A 343 -18.55 16.04 6.50
N SER A 344 -18.64 17.18 5.79
CA SER A 344 -18.84 17.16 4.34
C SER A 344 -17.67 16.50 3.59
N HIS A 345 -16.44 16.68 4.07
CA HIS A 345 -15.26 16.02 3.54
C HIS A 345 -15.30 14.50 3.82
N ASP A 346 -15.56 14.11 5.06
CA ASP A 346 -15.68 12.70 5.45
C ASP A 346 -16.83 12.00 4.68
N ASP A 347 -17.99 12.67 4.50
CA ASP A 347 -19.10 12.15 3.68
C ASP A 347 -18.71 11.96 2.20
N ALA A 348 -17.94 12.88 1.62
CA ALA A 348 -17.46 12.74 0.26
C ALA A 348 -16.49 11.54 0.13
N GLU A 349 -15.58 11.38 1.09
CA GLU A 349 -14.65 10.24 1.13
C GLU A 349 -15.37 8.89 1.31
N LEU A 350 -16.40 8.82 2.15
CA LEU A 350 -17.23 7.62 2.30
C LEU A 350 -17.86 7.16 0.97
N HIS A 351 -18.22 8.11 0.10
CA HIS A 351 -18.72 7.82 -1.25
C HIS A 351 -17.61 7.42 -2.24
N GLY A 352 -16.32 7.41 -1.83
CA GLY A 352 -15.17 7.28 -2.73
C GLY A 352 -14.95 8.54 -3.58
N GLY A 353 -15.54 9.66 -3.15
CA GLY A 353 -15.48 10.98 -3.77
C GLY A 353 -14.38 11.87 -3.21
N ARG A 354 -14.43 13.15 -3.58
CA ARG A 354 -13.52 14.18 -3.08
C ARG A 354 -14.28 15.49 -2.88
N LEU A 355 -13.98 16.21 -1.78
CA LEU A 355 -14.36 17.58 -1.56
C LEU A 355 -13.11 18.45 -1.53
N GLU A 356 -13.00 19.40 -2.43
CA GLU A 356 -11.83 20.24 -2.62
C GLU A 356 -12.24 21.72 -2.60
N ALA A 357 -11.30 22.59 -2.26
CA ALA A 357 -11.54 24.02 -2.22
C ALA A 357 -10.43 24.79 -2.95
N TRP A 358 -10.83 25.87 -3.58
CA TRP A 358 -9.97 26.91 -4.10
C TRP A 358 -10.43 28.24 -3.53
N GLY A 359 -9.51 29.16 -3.28
CA GLY A 359 -9.85 30.51 -2.85
C GLY A 359 -8.70 31.47 -2.99
N ARG A 360 -9.06 32.75 -3.10
CA ARG A 360 -8.13 33.87 -3.17
C ARG A 360 -8.72 35.05 -2.41
N PRO A 361 -7.94 35.76 -1.57
CA PRO A 361 -8.42 36.95 -0.86
C PRO A 361 -9.02 37.98 -1.82
N GLY A 362 -10.28 38.40 -1.56
CA GLY A 362 -11.01 39.38 -2.36
C GLY A 362 -11.61 38.88 -3.66
N ASP A 363 -11.25 37.68 -4.10
CA ASP A 363 -11.81 37.03 -5.30
C ASP A 363 -12.85 35.94 -4.96
N GLY A 364 -13.03 35.60 -3.68
CA GLY A 364 -13.96 34.60 -3.21
C GLY A 364 -13.38 33.18 -3.13
N ALA A 365 -14.28 32.19 -2.98
CA ALA A 365 -13.90 30.79 -2.87
C ALA A 365 -14.76 29.90 -3.78
N GLN A 366 -14.22 28.76 -4.19
CA GLN A 366 -14.93 27.71 -4.90
C GLN A 366 -14.73 26.37 -4.18
N PHE A 367 -15.83 25.71 -3.83
CA PHE A 367 -15.82 24.34 -3.35
C PHE A 367 -16.27 23.42 -4.47
N ARG A 368 -15.56 22.30 -4.64
CA ARG A 368 -15.89 21.29 -5.64
C ARG A 368 -16.09 19.93 -4.98
N LEU A 369 -17.31 19.44 -5.04
CA LEU A 369 -17.65 18.06 -4.70
C LEU A 369 -17.56 17.22 -5.98
N THR A 370 -16.80 16.12 -5.94
CA THR A 370 -16.73 15.14 -7.03
C THR A 370 -17.08 13.77 -6.48
N LEU A 371 -18.07 13.10 -7.06
CA LEU A 371 -18.54 11.77 -6.65
C LEU A 371 -18.45 10.79 -7.83
N PRO A 372 -18.10 9.51 -7.58
CA PRO A 372 -18.18 8.50 -8.61
C PRO A 372 -19.64 8.22 -8.99
N ARG A 373 -19.93 7.98 -10.26
CA ARG A 373 -21.29 7.63 -10.70
C ARG A 373 -21.76 6.26 -10.22
N ARG A 374 -20.80 5.35 -9.96
CA ARG A 374 -21.08 4.01 -9.44
C ARG A 374 -20.12 3.66 -8.33
N ARG A 375 -20.61 2.95 -7.35
CA ARG A 375 -19.79 2.49 -6.22
C ARG A 375 -18.56 1.73 -6.70
N GLY A 376 -17.39 2.04 -6.11
CA GLY A 376 -16.12 1.35 -6.42
C GLY A 376 -15.42 1.81 -7.69
N THR A 377 -15.96 2.82 -8.40
CA THR A 377 -15.24 3.46 -9.50
C THR A 377 -14.17 4.39 -8.93
N GLU A 378 -12.92 4.19 -9.32
CA GLU A 378 -11.82 5.05 -8.91
C GLU A 378 -11.89 6.40 -9.64
N LEU A 379 -11.85 7.49 -8.88
CA LEU A 379 -11.85 8.84 -9.44
C LEU A 379 -10.46 9.22 -9.93
N THR A 380 -10.27 9.30 -11.23
CA THR A 380 -9.03 9.75 -11.87
C THR A 380 -9.03 11.25 -12.18
N SER A 381 -10.21 11.84 -12.42
CA SER A 381 -10.41 13.25 -12.77
C SER A 381 -11.77 13.75 -12.27
N SER A 382 -11.99 15.06 -12.36
CA SER A 382 -13.30 15.69 -12.12
C SER A 382 -13.83 16.33 -13.38
N PRO A 383 -15.13 16.23 -13.69
CA PRO A 383 -15.73 16.86 -14.86
C PRO A 383 -15.78 18.40 -14.81
N LEU A 384 -15.56 18.99 -13.61
CA LEU A 384 -15.49 20.45 -13.46
C LEU A 384 -14.10 20.85 -12.94
N PRO A 385 -13.57 22.03 -13.36
CA PRO A 385 -12.30 22.53 -12.87
C PRO A 385 -12.40 22.94 -11.38
N LEU A 386 -11.31 22.81 -10.62
CA LEU A 386 -11.23 23.32 -9.25
C LEU A 386 -11.03 24.83 -9.23
N GLU A 387 -10.17 25.33 -10.11
CA GLU A 387 -9.92 26.76 -10.28
C GLU A 387 -10.99 27.36 -11.19
N PRO A 388 -11.73 28.40 -10.75
CA PRO A 388 -12.80 28.97 -11.55
C PRO A 388 -12.28 29.67 -12.80
N SER A 389 -13.07 29.61 -13.88
CA SER A 389 -12.70 30.24 -15.15
C SER A 389 -12.97 31.75 -15.18
N ASP A 390 -13.75 32.26 -14.23
CA ASP A 390 -14.16 33.66 -14.08
C ASP A 390 -13.28 34.46 -13.10
N ARG A 391 -12.15 33.89 -12.70
CA ARG A 391 -11.20 34.53 -11.77
C ARG A 391 -10.72 35.88 -12.32
N GLN A 392 -10.63 36.88 -11.46
CA GLN A 392 -9.99 38.13 -11.77
C GLN A 392 -8.48 37.92 -11.89
N GLU A 393 -7.90 38.23 -13.07
CA GLU A 393 -6.44 38.31 -13.19
C GLU A 393 -5.92 39.49 -12.35
N PRO A 394 -4.77 39.36 -11.69
CA PRO A 394 -4.23 40.35 -10.76
C PRO A 394 -3.83 41.68 -11.44
#